data_2763868a18b4f0dc8e7cfe36033db94a
#
_entry.id   2763868a18b4f0dc8e7cfe36033db94a
#
_cell.length_a   1.000
_cell.length_b   1.000
_cell.length_c   1.000
_cell.angle_alpha   90.00
_cell.angle_beta   90.00
_cell.angle_gamma   90.00
#
_symmetry.space_group_name_H-M   'P 1'
#
loop_
_entity.id
_entity.type
_entity.pdbx_description
1 polymer ?
#
loop_
_entity_poly.entity_id
_entity_poly.type
_entity_poly.pdbx_seq_one_letter_code
_entity_poly.pdbx_strand_id
1 'polypeptide(L)'
;IKDKYLIIAENLVNSVMEKSNISDYKTIADFKPDDFDLMELRHPFYEYSVPVITGDHVTDENGTGAVHIAPGHGTDDYLSGLKHNLEVFNPVDDYGKFIPNLPIFGGMKIRESNDEIIKLLEDNESLLFSENYEHSYPHCWRYKTPLIFRATPQWFMSMDNYGLRDSMKNDIKNIQWVPRWGEDRISNMIEGRPDWCLSRQRKWGVPLPLFLNKDTNQLHPDTDEILEKAADIIKNGNIEAWIDSDKSSIVKNLE
;
A
#
# COMPACT_ATOMS: atom_id res chain seq x y z
N ILE A 1 -34.31 1.84 -12.41
CA ILE A 1 -33.16 2.05 -13.31
C ILE A 1 -33.63 1.78 -14.74
N LYS A 2 -34.46 2.65 -15.31
CA LYS A 2 -34.79 2.53 -16.73
C LYS A 2 -33.59 3.02 -17.56
N ASP A 3 -33.24 2.21 -18.56
CA ASP A 3 -32.21 2.53 -19.58
C ASP A 3 -30.75 2.64 -19.05
N LYS A 4 -30.40 1.96 -17.96
CA LYS A 4 -29.00 1.79 -17.50
C LYS A 4 -28.51 0.38 -17.82
N TYR A 5 -27.20 0.27 -18.13
CA TYR A 5 -26.52 -0.99 -18.34
C TYR A 5 -25.59 -1.23 -17.15
N LEU A 6 -25.52 -2.48 -16.71
CA LEU A 6 -24.61 -2.93 -15.64
C LEU A 6 -23.68 -3.99 -16.18
N ILE A 7 -22.42 -3.91 -15.83
CA ILE A 7 -21.41 -4.95 -16.12
C ILE A 7 -21.19 -5.71 -14.82
N ILE A 8 -21.52 -6.99 -14.82
CA ILE A 8 -21.50 -7.83 -13.62
C ILE A 8 -20.98 -9.22 -14.03
N ALA A 9 -20.20 -9.89 -13.18
CA ALA A 9 -19.79 -11.25 -13.41
C ALA A 9 -21.04 -12.17 -13.51
N GLU A 10 -21.05 -13.08 -14.48
CA GLU A 10 -22.22 -13.93 -14.81
C GLU A 10 -22.79 -14.64 -13.58
N ASN A 11 -21.92 -15.26 -12.77
CA ASN A 11 -22.32 -15.98 -11.56
C ASN A 11 -22.94 -15.09 -10.48
N LEU A 12 -22.70 -13.78 -10.52
CA LEU A 12 -23.16 -12.81 -9.51
C LEU A 12 -24.41 -12.04 -9.92
N VAL A 13 -24.88 -12.16 -11.16
CA VAL A 13 -26.02 -11.40 -11.68
C VAL A 13 -27.26 -11.55 -10.78
N ASN A 14 -27.67 -12.78 -10.48
CA ASN A 14 -28.87 -13.03 -9.67
C ASN A 14 -28.74 -12.42 -8.27
N SER A 15 -27.60 -12.59 -7.61
CA SER A 15 -27.36 -12.06 -6.27
C SER A 15 -27.37 -10.52 -6.25
N VAL A 16 -26.75 -9.88 -7.23
CA VAL A 16 -26.72 -8.41 -7.34
C VAL A 16 -28.11 -7.87 -7.62
N MET A 17 -28.88 -8.48 -8.52
CA MET A 17 -30.24 -8.04 -8.84
C MET A 17 -31.19 -8.19 -7.66
N GLU A 18 -31.11 -9.30 -6.92
CA GLU A 18 -31.90 -9.54 -5.72
C GLU A 18 -31.59 -8.49 -4.64
N LYS A 19 -30.31 -8.28 -4.31
CA LYS A 19 -29.87 -7.28 -3.32
C LYS A 19 -30.26 -5.86 -3.69
N SER A 20 -30.25 -5.55 -4.99
CA SER A 20 -30.63 -4.23 -5.50
C SER A 20 -32.15 -4.05 -5.71
N ASN A 21 -32.97 -5.07 -5.38
CA ASN A 21 -34.42 -5.09 -5.61
C ASN A 21 -34.81 -4.84 -7.09
N ILE A 22 -33.99 -5.34 -8.04
CA ILE A 22 -34.25 -5.23 -9.47
C ILE A 22 -34.81 -6.56 -9.97
N SER A 23 -36.09 -6.58 -10.36
CA SER A 23 -36.79 -7.77 -10.85
C SER A 23 -36.94 -7.83 -12.37
N ASP A 24 -36.86 -6.69 -13.04
CA ASP A 24 -37.00 -6.60 -14.51
C ASP A 24 -35.65 -6.26 -15.14
N TYR A 25 -34.95 -7.27 -15.59
CA TYR A 25 -33.66 -7.15 -16.26
C TYR A 25 -33.47 -8.23 -17.31
N LYS A 26 -32.56 -8.01 -18.23
CA LYS A 26 -32.16 -9.02 -19.24
C LYS A 26 -30.67 -8.89 -19.53
N THR A 27 -30.00 -10.02 -19.71
CA THR A 27 -28.66 -10.05 -20.28
C THR A 27 -28.72 -9.67 -21.75
N ILE A 28 -27.92 -8.72 -22.18
CA ILE A 28 -27.90 -8.20 -23.54
C ILE A 28 -26.66 -8.59 -24.32
N ALA A 29 -25.56 -8.85 -23.61
CA ALA A 29 -24.28 -9.26 -24.18
C ALA A 29 -23.41 -9.94 -23.10
N ASP A 30 -22.52 -10.80 -23.55
CA ASP A 30 -21.52 -11.45 -22.74
C ASP A 30 -20.13 -10.99 -23.21
N PHE A 31 -19.24 -10.73 -22.25
CA PHE A 31 -17.89 -10.25 -22.49
C PHE A 31 -16.89 -11.09 -21.70
N LYS A 32 -15.65 -11.10 -22.14
CA LYS A 32 -14.52 -11.62 -21.38
C LYS A 32 -13.84 -10.50 -20.61
N PRO A 33 -13.17 -10.78 -19.48
CA PRO A 33 -12.43 -9.76 -18.74
C PRO A 33 -11.43 -8.98 -19.62
N ASP A 34 -10.74 -9.66 -20.53
CA ASP A 34 -9.76 -9.04 -21.44
C ASP A 34 -10.39 -8.01 -22.42
N ASP A 35 -11.69 -8.11 -22.68
CA ASP A 35 -12.39 -7.13 -23.54
C ASP A 35 -12.47 -5.74 -22.89
N PHE A 36 -12.26 -5.66 -21.57
CA PHE A 36 -12.28 -4.42 -20.80
C PHE A 36 -10.88 -3.92 -20.40
N ASP A 37 -9.82 -4.68 -20.67
CA ASP A 37 -8.48 -4.32 -20.24
C ASP A 37 -8.07 -2.95 -20.79
N LEU A 38 -7.60 -2.08 -19.89
CA LEU A 38 -7.24 -0.68 -20.16
C LEU A 38 -8.39 0.23 -20.67
N MET A 39 -9.66 -0.22 -20.56
CA MET A 39 -10.79 0.67 -20.82
C MET A 39 -10.80 1.81 -19.80
N GLU A 40 -10.98 3.03 -20.28
CA GLU A 40 -11.08 4.23 -19.44
C GLU A 40 -12.51 4.37 -18.89
N LEU A 41 -12.64 4.44 -17.56
CA LEU A 41 -13.91 4.72 -16.88
C LEU A 41 -13.87 6.10 -16.23
N ARG A 42 -14.97 6.83 -16.32
CA ARG A 42 -15.14 8.09 -15.59
C ARG A 42 -15.29 7.80 -14.10
N HIS A 43 -14.51 8.49 -13.26
CA HIS A 43 -14.67 8.41 -11.81
C HIS A 43 -16.06 8.94 -11.40
N PRO A 44 -16.77 8.32 -10.42
CA PRO A 44 -18.15 8.65 -10.09
C PRO A 44 -18.39 10.08 -9.59
N PHE A 45 -17.37 10.74 -9.03
CA PHE A 45 -17.50 12.11 -8.50
C PHE A 45 -16.27 13.01 -8.71
N TYR A 46 -15.15 12.50 -9.18
CA TYR A 46 -14.03 13.33 -9.60
C TYR A 46 -13.98 13.47 -11.13
N GLU A 47 -13.37 14.54 -11.62
CA GLU A 47 -13.27 14.82 -13.05
C GLU A 47 -12.02 14.19 -13.70
N TYR A 48 -11.75 12.92 -13.40
CA TYR A 48 -10.70 12.17 -14.06
C TYR A 48 -11.19 10.77 -14.42
N SER A 49 -10.47 10.11 -15.34
CA SER A 49 -10.72 8.74 -15.73
C SER A 49 -9.80 7.77 -14.98
N VAL A 50 -10.27 6.55 -14.83
CA VAL A 50 -9.53 5.44 -14.23
C VAL A 50 -9.54 4.23 -15.19
N PRO A 51 -8.42 3.50 -15.34
CA PRO A 51 -8.39 2.33 -16.19
C PRO A 51 -9.05 1.12 -15.53
N VAL A 52 -9.66 0.27 -16.33
CA VAL A 52 -9.98 -1.11 -15.97
C VAL A 52 -8.71 -1.95 -16.13
N ILE A 53 -8.38 -2.75 -15.14
CA ILE A 53 -7.26 -3.69 -15.19
C ILE A 53 -7.73 -5.09 -14.79
N THR A 54 -7.05 -6.12 -15.28
CA THR A 54 -7.26 -7.49 -14.84
C THR A 54 -6.40 -7.81 -13.64
N GLY A 55 -6.95 -8.52 -12.64
CA GLY A 55 -6.25 -8.88 -11.42
C GLY A 55 -6.60 -10.27 -10.91
N ASP A 56 -5.58 -11.08 -10.60
CA ASP A 56 -5.74 -12.48 -10.17
C ASP A 56 -6.45 -12.63 -8.82
N HIS A 57 -6.52 -11.54 -8.02
CA HIS A 57 -7.22 -11.50 -6.72
C HIS A 57 -8.70 -11.19 -6.83
N VAL A 58 -9.19 -10.83 -8.02
CA VAL A 58 -10.60 -10.56 -8.27
C VAL A 58 -11.30 -11.86 -8.64
N THR A 59 -12.33 -12.22 -7.87
CA THR A 59 -13.11 -13.44 -8.06
C THR A 59 -14.56 -13.13 -8.38
N ASP A 60 -15.28 -14.12 -8.88
CA ASP A 60 -16.72 -14.09 -9.15
C ASP A 60 -17.55 -14.75 -8.03
N GLU A 61 -17.01 -14.79 -6.81
CA GLU A 61 -17.70 -15.37 -5.65
C GLU A 61 -18.52 -14.35 -4.87
N ASN A 62 -18.09 -13.09 -4.86
CA ASN A 62 -18.71 -12.02 -4.09
C ASN A 62 -18.72 -10.67 -4.83
N GLY A 63 -19.64 -9.79 -4.44
CA GLY A 63 -19.75 -8.44 -5.01
C GLY A 63 -20.32 -8.43 -6.42
N THR A 64 -19.63 -7.80 -7.35
CA THR A 64 -20.04 -7.64 -8.76
C THR A 64 -19.10 -8.28 -9.78
N GLY A 65 -17.93 -8.79 -9.32
CA GLY A 65 -16.82 -9.19 -10.19
C GLY A 65 -15.93 -8.02 -10.62
N ALA A 66 -16.23 -6.80 -10.15
CA ALA A 66 -15.38 -5.63 -10.33
C ALA A 66 -15.04 -5.04 -8.95
N VAL A 67 -13.76 -4.74 -8.73
CA VAL A 67 -13.23 -4.26 -7.45
C VAL A 67 -12.50 -2.94 -7.67
N HIS A 68 -12.74 -1.96 -6.80
CA HIS A 68 -11.95 -0.74 -6.78
C HIS A 68 -10.53 -1.02 -6.29
N ILE A 69 -9.53 -0.61 -7.07
CA ILE A 69 -8.11 -0.79 -6.76
C ILE A 69 -7.54 0.51 -6.19
N ALA A 70 -6.96 0.42 -4.99
CA ALA A 70 -6.27 1.53 -4.32
C ALA A 70 -4.83 1.14 -3.97
N PRO A 71 -3.84 1.34 -4.87
CA PRO A 71 -2.46 0.87 -4.69
C PRO A 71 -1.78 1.37 -3.41
N GLY A 72 -2.21 2.49 -2.86
CA GLY A 72 -1.72 3.02 -1.58
C GLY A 72 -2.31 2.36 -0.33
N HIS A 73 -3.30 1.46 -0.45
CA HIS A 73 -4.13 1.02 0.69
C HIS A 73 -4.36 -0.49 0.80
N GLY A 74 -3.73 -1.30 -0.03
CA GLY A 74 -3.81 -2.76 0.02
C GLY A 74 -2.60 -3.42 -0.62
N THR A 75 -2.21 -4.60 -0.16
CA THR A 75 -1.04 -5.32 -0.70
C THR A 75 -1.32 -5.82 -2.13
N ASP A 76 -2.47 -6.44 -2.35
CA ASP A 76 -2.85 -6.96 -3.67
C ASP A 76 -3.09 -5.81 -4.65
N ASP A 77 -3.68 -4.71 -4.18
CA ASP A 77 -3.86 -3.48 -4.93
C ASP A 77 -2.52 -2.86 -5.32
N TYR A 78 -1.56 -2.83 -4.38
CA TYR A 78 -0.21 -2.33 -4.63
C TYR A 78 0.52 -3.15 -5.70
N LEU A 79 0.48 -4.48 -5.60
CA LEU A 79 1.10 -5.38 -6.58
C LEU A 79 0.46 -5.22 -7.96
N SER A 80 -0.87 -5.14 -8.02
CA SER A 80 -1.60 -4.86 -9.26
C SER A 80 -1.26 -3.49 -9.82
N GLY A 81 -1.15 -2.48 -8.95
CA GLY A 81 -0.73 -1.14 -9.33
C GLY A 81 0.66 -1.10 -9.96
N LEU A 82 1.63 -1.80 -9.38
CA LEU A 82 2.99 -1.92 -9.94
C LEU A 82 2.98 -2.61 -11.31
N LYS A 83 2.23 -3.71 -11.45
CA LYS A 83 2.11 -4.47 -12.71
C LYS A 83 1.58 -3.61 -13.86
N HIS A 84 0.63 -2.72 -13.56
CA HIS A 84 -0.05 -1.87 -14.55
C HIS A 84 0.44 -0.41 -14.55
N ASN A 85 1.54 -0.09 -13.84
CA ASN A 85 2.11 1.25 -13.71
C ASN A 85 1.10 2.29 -13.18
N LEU A 86 0.21 1.90 -12.28
CA LEU A 86 -0.69 2.84 -11.61
C LEU A 86 0.07 3.64 -10.54
N GLU A 87 -0.34 4.87 -10.36
CA GLU A 87 0.21 5.71 -9.29
C GLU A 87 -0.13 5.16 -7.90
N VAL A 88 0.87 5.08 -7.03
CA VAL A 88 0.67 4.72 -5.62
C VAL A 88 0.28 5.99 -4.85
N PHE A 89 -0.94 6.45 -5.06
CA PHE A 89 -1.48 7.61 -4.38
C PHE A 89 -1.93 7.26 -2.96
N ASN A 90 -1.44 8.02 -1.97
CA ASN A 90 -1.85 7.87 -0.57
C ASN A 90 -2.42 9.19 -0.04
N PRO A 91 -3.75 9.40 -0.10
CA PRO A 91 -4.40 10.61 0.37
C PRO A 91 -4.61 10.65 1.89
N VAL A 92 -4.09 9.69 2.67
CA VAL A 92 -4.30 9.61 4.12
C VAL A 92 -3.03 9.99 4.87
N ASP A 93 -3.13 10.96 5.76
CA ASP A 93 -2.03 11.44 6.60
C ASP A 93 -1.72 10.51 7.80
N ASP A 94 -0.74 10.89 8.62
CA ASP A 94 -0.31 10.11 9.80
C ASP A 94 -1.35 10.09 10.92
N TYR A 95 -2.38 10.91 10.86
CA TYR A 95 -3.47 10.99 11.83
C TYR A 95 -4.74 10.25 11.36
N GLY A 96 -4.68 9.57 10.21
CA GLY A 96 -5.83 8.87 9.63
C GLY A 96 -6.89 9.81 9.07
N LYS A 97 -6.48 10.99 8.60
CA LYS A 97 -7.31 11.97 7.92
C LYS A 97 -6.91 12.08 6.47
N PHE A 98 -7.84 12.45 5.64
CA PHE A 98 -7.49 12.87 4.28
C PHE A 98 -6.62 14.13 4.30
N ILE A 99 -5.61 14.19 3.40
CA ILE A 99 -4.75 15.38 3.25
C ILE A 99 -5.59 16.62 2.99
N PRO A 100 -5.22 17.79 3.54
CA PRO A 100 -6.08 18.99 3.51
C PRO A 100 -6.48 19.47 2.12
N ASN A 101 -5.63 19.24 1.11
CA ASN A 101 -5.86 19.65 -0.28
C ASN A 101 -6.61 18.61 -1.12
N LEU A 102 -7.06 17.49 -0.52
CA LEU A 102 -7.89 16.54 -1.25
C LEU A 102 -9.26 17.17 -1.51
N PRO A 103 -9.73 17.24 -2.77
CA PRO A 103 -11.05 17.76 -3.08
C PRO A 103 -12.14 17.00 -2.31
N ILE A 104 -13.20 17.72 -1.89
CA ILE A 104 -14.40 17.22 -1.20
C ILE A 104 -14.12 16.73 0.23
N PHE A 105 -13.13 15.84 0.45
CA PHE A 105 -12.96 15.14 1.73
C PHE A 105 -11.74 15.60 2.54
N GLY A 106 -11.01 16.62 2.08
CA GLY A 106 -9.78 17.12 2.73
C GLY A 106 -9.98 17.43 4.22
N GLY A 107 -9.10 16.90 5.08
CA GLY A 107 -9.13 17.07 6.53
C GLY A 107 -10.11 16.18 7.30
N MET A 108 -11.02 15.48 6.62
CA MET A 108 -11.96 14.54 7.26
C MET A 108 -11.23 13.28 7.72
N LYS A 109 -11.67 12.68 8.82
CA LYS A 109 -11.21 11.35 9.19
C LYS A 109 -11.82 10.31 8.26
N ILE A 110 -11.01 9.35 7.82
CA ILE A 110 -11.42 8.36 6.81
C ILE A 110 -12.64 7.53 7.21
N ARG A 111 -12.87 7.31 8.52
CA ARG A 111 -14.05 6.57 8.98
C ARG A 111 -15.31 7.42 9.04
N GLU A 112 -15.14 8.71 9.29
CA GLU A 112 -16.26 9.66 9.34
C GLU A 112 -16.72 10.04 7.92
N SER A 113 -15.89 9.78 6.90
CA SER A 113 -16.22 10.08 5.50
C SER A 113 -17.06 9.01 4.80
N ASN A 114 -17.22 7.81 5.36
CA ASN A 114 -17.94 6.73 4.70
C ASN A 114 -19.38 7.11 4.35
N ASP A 115 -20.12 7.67 5.31
CA ASP A 115 -21.51 8.07 5.09
C ASP A 115 -21.61 9.21 4.08
N GLU A 116 -20.66 10.15 4.10
CA GLU A 116 -20.61 11.26 3.13
C GLU A 116 -20.27 10.78 1.71
N ILE A 117 -19.39 9.77 1.58
CA ILE A 117 -19.07 9.13 0.30
C ILE A 117 -20.30 8.41 -0.28
N ILE A 118 -21.00 7.64 0.55
CA ILE A 118 -22.22 6.93 0.15
C ILE A 118 -23.25 7.93 -0.33
N LYS A 119 -23.50 9.00 0.44
CA LYS A 119 -24.42 10.06 0.07
C LYS A 119 -24.04 10.74 -1.25
N LEU A 120 -22.76 11.04 -1.45
CA LEU A 120 -22.28 11.64 -2.68
C LEU A 120 -22.48 10.73 -3.91
N LEU A 121 -22.31 9.41 -3.72
CA LEU A 121 -22.58 8.43 -4.78
C LEU A 121 -24.09 8.32 -5.08
N GLU A 122 -24.95 8.45 -4.06
CA GLU A 122 -26.41 8.51 -4.23
C GLU A 122 -26.82 9.78 -5.00
N ASP A 123 -26.33 10.94 -4.56
CA ASP A 123 -26.63 12.24 -5.17
C ASP A 123 -26.20 12.30 -6.65
N ASN A 124 -25.12 11.61 -7.01
CA ASN A 124 -24.63 11.49 -8.39
C ASN A 124 -25.25 10.30 -9.16
N GLU A 125 -26.26 9.63 -8.62
CA GLU A 125 -26.88 8.44 -9.22
C GLU A 125 -25.88 7.32 -9.61
N SER A 126 -24.77 7.25 -8.89
CA SER A 126 -23.68 6.30 -9.14
C SER A 126 -23.67 5.11 -8.17
N LEU A 127 -24.52 5.12 -7.15
CA LEU A 127 -24.71 4.02 -6.21
C LEU A 127 -25.82 3.09 -6.70
N LEU A 128 -25.50 1.82 -6.87
CA LEU A 128 -26.51 0.79 -7.16
C LEU A 128 -27.16 0.28 -5.87
N PHE A 129 -26.33 -0.09 -4.89
CA PHE A 129 -26.76 -0.69 -3.62
C PHE A 129 -25.66 -0.51 -2.56
N SER A 130 -26.05 -0.38 -1.30
CA SER A 130 -25.13 -0.43 -0.17
C SER A 130 -25.71 -1.28 0.95
N GLU A 131 -24.86 -2.03 1.65
CA GLU A 131 -25.26 -2.83 2.82
C GLU A 131 -24.19 -2.76 3.91
N ASN A 132 -24.62 -2.94 5.15
CA ASN A 132 -23.69 -3.16 6.24
C ASN A 132 -23.19 -4.60 6.20
N TYR A 133 -21.87 -4.77 6.12
CA TYR A 133 -21.23 -6.06 6.04
C TYR A 133 -20.29 -6.28 7.23
N GLU A 134 -20.49 -7.37 7.95
CA GLU A 134 -19.63 -7.76 9.07
C GLU A 134 -18.59 -8.77 8.63
N HIS A 135 -17.31 -8.45 8.84
CA HIS A 135 -16.20 -9.30 8.46
C HIS A 135 -15.02 -9.18 9.45
N SER A 136 -14.10 -10.14 9.40
CA SER A 136 -12.86 -10.08 10.16
C SER A 136 -11.99 -8.95 9.64
N TYR A 137 -11.53 -8.07 10.53
CA TYR A 137 -10.68 -6.95 10.18
C TYR A 137 -9.48 -6.83 11.13
N PRO A 138 -8.26 -6.54 10.64
CA PRO A 138 -7.08 -6.40 11.49
C PRO A 138 -7.21 -5.23 12.48
N HIS A 139 -6.93 -5.52 13.75
CA HIS A 139 -6.94 -4.52 14.82
C HIS A 139 -5.55 -4.35 15.44
N CYS A 140 -5.25 -3.15 15.90
CA CYS A 140 -4.06 -2.89 16.68
C CYS A 140 -4.08 -3.73 17.97
N TRP A 141 -3.05 -4.56 18.16
CA TRP A 141 -2.98 -5.46 19.31
C TRP A 141 -3.01 -4.70 20.65
N ARG A 142 -2.48 -3.47 20.68
CA ARG A 142 -2.40 -2.62 21.89
C ARG A 142 -3.68 -1.85 22.16
N TYR A 143 -4.19 -1.13 21.15
CA TYR A 143 -5.34 -0.23 21.32
C TYR A 143 -6.67 -0.85 20.90
N LYS A 144 -6.65 -2.05 20.33
CA LYS A 144 -7.86 -2.75 19.84
C LYS A 144 -8.68 -1.95 18.82
N THR A 145 -8.08 -0.98 18.18
CA THR A 145 -8.69 -0.19 17.10
C THR A 145 -8.39 -0.82 15.76
N PRO A 146 -9.31 -0.75 14.79
CA PRO A 146 -9.06 -1.22 13.44
C PRO A 146 -7.87 -0.47 12.81
N LEU A 147 -7.02 -1.18 12.07
CA LEU A 147 -5.86 -0.62 11.38
C LEU A 147 -6.27 0.15 10.13
N ILE A 148 -5.37 0.99 9.64
CA ILE A 148 -5.42 1.61 8.32
C ILE A 148 -4.23 1.08 7.54
N PHE A 149 -4.49 0.47 6.39
CA PHE A 149 -3.44 0.10 5.45
C PHE A 149 -3.11 1.33 4.62
N ARG A 150 -1.82 1.69 4.54
CA ARG A 150 -1.33 2.81 3.73
C ARG A 150 0.10 2.58 3.32
N ALA A 151 0.39 2.91 2.07
CA ALA A 151 1.77 2.95 1.60
C ALA A 151 2.49 4.15 2.22
N THR A 152 3.66 3.90 2.80
CA THR A 152 4.52 4.94 3.37
C THR A 152 5.95 4.73 2.88
N PRO A 153 6.71 5.80 2.61
CA PRO A 153 8.12 5.67 2.27
C PRO A 153 8.88 4.96 3.39
N GLN A 154 9.65 3.94 3.04
CA GLN A 154 10.44 3.15 3.96
C GLN A 154 11.83 2.91 3.38
N TRP A 155 12.79 2.63 4.25
CA TRP A 155 14.13 2.22 3.87
C TRP A 155 14.24 0.70 3.89
N PHE A 156 14.66 0.15 2.76
CA PHE A 156 14.85 -1.29 2.61
C PHE A 156 16.29 -1.61 2.25
N MET A 157 16.82 -2.68 2.83
CA MET A 157 18.02 -3.33 2.34
C MET A 157 17.60 -4.45 1.41
N SER A 158 18.01 -4.34 0.14
CA SER A 158 17.70 -5.36 -0.86
C SER A 158 18.40 -6.67 -0.54
N MET A 159 17.65 -7.76 -0.61
CA MET A 159 18.18 -9.11 -0.43
C MET A 159 18.88 -9.62 -1.69
N ASP A 160 18.55 -9.08 -2.85
CA ASP A 160 19.05 -9.59 -4.14
C ASP A 160 20.16 -8.72 -4.74
N ASN A 161 20.19 -7.42 -4.42
CA ASN A 161 21.25 -6.54 -4.86
C ASN A 161 22.60 -6.98 -4.28
N TYR A 162 23.65 -6.88 -5.09
CA TYR A 162 25.02 -7.28 -4.73
C TYR A 162 25.16 -8.76 -4.31
N GLY A 163 24.19 -9.62 -4.66
CA GLY A 163 24.24 -11.06 -4.40
C GLY A 163 24.15 -11.45 -2.92
N LEU A 164 23.54 -10.63 -2.06
CA LEU A 164 23.43 -10.90 -0.62
C LEU A 164 22.72 -12.23 -0.35
N ARG A 165 21.58 -12.50 -0.98
CA ARG A 165 20.82 -13.76 -0.83
C ARG A 165 21.68 -14.98 -1.19
N ASP A 166 22.39 -14.92 -2.31
CA ASP A 166 23.25 -16.01 -2.78
C ASP A 166 24.43 -16.24 -1.83
N SER A 167 25.05 -15.15 -1.34
CA SER A 167 26.09 -15.24 -0.33
C SER A 167 25.60 -15.93 0.94
N MET A 168 24.45 -15.50 1.47
CA MET A 168 23.86 -16.14 2.66
C MET A 168 23.54 -17.63 2.44
N LYS A 169 22.99 -18.00 1.27
CA LYS A 169 22.73 -19.41 0.93
C LYS A 169 24.02 -20.24 0.85
N ASN A 170 25.09 -19.66 0.36
CA ASN A 170 26.39 -20.33 0.35
C ASN A 170 26.98 -20.48 1.75
N ASP A 171 26.87 -19.48 2.61
CA ASP A 171 27.34 -19.53 3.98
C ASP A 171 26.58 -20.60 4.80
N ILE A 172 25.27 -20.73 4.61
CA ILE A 172 24.44 -21.76 5.25
C ILE A 172 24.98 -23.16 5.00
N LYS A 173 25.45 -23.47 3.78
CA LYS A 173 26.01 -24.76 3.42
C LYS A 173 27.34 -25.06 4.13
N ASN A 174 28.06 -24.05 4.59
CA ASN A 174 29.33 -24.15 5.27
C ASN A 174 29.19 -24.28 6.79
N ILE A 175 27.96 -24.24 7.33
CA ILE A 175 27.68 -24.35 8.77
C ILE A 175 27.35 -25.80 9.12
N GLN A 176 27.89 -26.27 10.24
CA GLN A 176 27.49 -27.56 10.80
C GLN A 176 26.17 -27.41 11.58
N TRP A 177 25.10 -27.99 11.04
CA TRP A 177 23.78 -27.92 11.62
C TRP A 177 23.48 -29.04 12.60
N VAL A 178 23.08 -28.70 13.83
CA VAL A 178 22.63 -29.64 14.86
C VAL A 178 21.31 -29.11 15.47
N PRO A 179 20.18 -29.73 15.18
CA PRO A 179 19.94 -30.89 14.29
C PRO A 179 20.04 -30.51 12.80
N ARG A 180 20.30 -31.52 11.96
CA ARG A 180 20.57 -31.32 10.53
C ARG A 180 19.44 -30.61 9.76
N TRP A 181 18.19 -30.82 10.13
CA TRP A 181 17.04 -30.16 9.50
C TRP A 181 17.04 -28.61 9.63
N GLY A 182 17.88 -28.06 10.51
CA GLY A 182 18.08 -26.63 10.65
C GLY A 182 18.55 -25.96 9.36
N GLU A 183 19.37 -26.67 8.56
CA GLU A 183 19.85 -26.19 7.25
C GLU A 183 18.70 -25.92 6.29
N ASP A 184 17.81 -26.89 6.11
CA ASP A 184 16.65 -26.73 5.19
C ASP A 184 15.73 -25.62 5.63
N ARG A 185 15.48 -25.52 6.95
CA ARG A 185 14.61 -24.47 7.49
C ARG A 185 15.15 -23.07 7.24
N ILE A 186 16.42 -22.84 7.51
CA ILE A 186 17.05 -21.52 7.30
C ILE A 186 17.15 -21.21 5.80
N SER A 187 17.52 -22.20 4.98
CA SER A 187 17.59 -22.04 3.53
C SER A 187 16.25 -21.59 2.94
N ASN A 188 15.15 -22.24 3.32
CA ASN A 188 13.81 -21.86 2.88
C ASN A 188 13.39 -20.46 3.38
N MET A 189 13.77 -20.10 4.61
CA MET A 189 13.51 -18.76 5.15
C MET A 189 14.27 -17.66 4.38
N ILE A 190 15.51 -17.92 3.95
CA ILE A 190 16.30 -16.95 3.18
C ILE A 190 15.80 -16.89 1.74
N GLU A 191 15.42 -18.04 1.13
CA GLU A 191 14.85 -18.08 -0.22
C GLU A 191 13.60 -17.20 -0.35
N GLY A 192 12.64 -17.36 0.56
CA GLY A 192 11.39 -16.62 0.55
C GLY A 192 11.44 -15.26 1.26
N ARG A 193 12.61 -14.81 1.72
CA ARG A 193 12.69 -13.56 2.49
C ARG A 193 12.57 -12.34 1.60
N PRO A 194 11.60 -11.44 1.86
CA PRO A 194 11.53 -10.15 1.18
C PRO A 194 12.68 -9.23 1.61
N ASP A 195 12.85 -8.12 0.91
CA ASP A 195 13.78 -7.06 1.29
C ASP A 195 13.60 -6.66 2.77
N TRP A 196 14.70 -6.39 3.45
CA TRP A 196 14.66 -6.08 4.88
C TRP A 196 14.32 -4.61 5.11
N CYS A 197 13.11 -4.35 5.63
CA CYS A 197 12.72 -3.01 6.05
C CYS A 197 13.54 -2.59 7.29
N LEU A 198 14.39 -1.57 7.12
CA LEU A 198 15.26 -1.04 8.16
C LEU A 198 14.55 0.03 8.99
N SER A 199 13.75 0.87 8.35
CA SER A 199 13.08 2.00 9.02
C SER A 199 11.98 1.54 9.98
N ARG A 200 11.80 2.31 11.03
CA ARG A 200 10.72 2.15 12.03
C ARG A 200 10.12 3.53 12.32
N GLN A 201 8.80 3.57 12.59
CA GLN A 201 8.05 4.80 12.90
C GLN A 201 8.00 5.07 14.41
N ARG A 202 8.97 4.55 15.16
CA ARG A 202 9.10 4.75 16.61
C ARG A 202 10.30 5.66 16.91
N LYS A 203 10.15 6.59 17.86
CA LYS A 203 11.24 7.50 18.25
C LYS A 203 12.36 6.80 19.04
N TRP A 204 12.08 5.64 19.60
CA TRP A 204 13.09 4.86 20.30
C TRP A 204 13.84 3.93 19.36
N GLY A 205 15.15 3.94 19.43
CA GLY A 205 16.05 3.11 18.63
C GLY A 205 17.22 3.92 18.06
N VAL A 206 18.01 3.27 17.19
CA VAL A 206 19.10 3.91 16.46
C VAL A 206 18.50 4.68 15.27
N PRO A 207 18.77 5.99 15.11
CA PRO A 207 18.29 6.74 13.97
C PRO A 207 18.97 6.29 12.67
N LEU A 208 18.29 6.46 11.56
CA LEU A 208 18.88 6.38 10.24
C LEU A 208 19.37 7.79 9.86
N PRO A 209 20.68 8.07 9.86
CA PRO A 209 21.22 9.40 9.59
C PRO A 209 21.30 9.67 8.08
N LEU A 210 20.17 9.54 7.40
CA LEU A 210 20.02 9.73 5.96
C LEU A 210 19.34 11.07 5.70
N PHE A 211 19.91 11.88 4.82
CA PHE A 211 19.37 13.18 4.42
C PHE A 211 18.89 13.10 2.99
N LEU A 212 17.68 13.61 2.75
CA LEU A 212 17.03 13.62 1.46
C LEU A 212 16.83 15.04 0.97
N ASN A 213 16.99 15.24 -0.31
CA ASN A 213 16.52 16.46 -0.97
C ASN A 213 15.00 16.51 -0.92
N LYS A 214 14.42 17.64 -0.50
CA LYS A 214 12.97 17.79 -0.30
C LYS A 214 12.16 17.70 -1.58
N ASP A 215 12.75 18.10 -2.70
CA ASP A 215 12.05 18.17 -3.98
C ASP A 215 12.19 16.87 -4.78
N THR A 216 13.39 16.25 -4.72
CA THR A 216 13.71 15.07 -5.54
C THR A 216 13.67 13.75 -4.78
N ASN A 217 13.58 13.78 -3.44
CA ASN A 217 13.71 12.61 -2.56
C ASN A 217 15.01 11.80 -2.74
N GLN A 218 16.02 12.37 -3.37
CA GLN A 218 17.31 11.73 -3.55
C GLN A 218 18.17 11.88 -2.30
N LEU A 219 19.00 10.88 -2.03
CA LEU A 219 20.00 10.91 -0.97
C LEU A 219 21.01 12.04 -1.22
N HIS A 220 21.51 12.61 -0.12
CA HIS A 220 22.60 13.56 -0.17
C HIS A 220 23.83 12.91 -0.86
N PRO A 221 24.55 13.61 -1.77
CA PRO A 221 25.71 13.02 -2.46
C PRO A 221 26.75 12.46 -1.51
N ASP A 222 27.01 13.15 -0.39
CA ASP A 222 28.02 12.76 0.60
C ASP A 222 27.44 11.91 1.74
N THR A 223 26.42 11.07 1.44
CA THR A 223 25.76 10.21 2.43
C THR A 223 26.76 9.36 3.23
N ASP A 224 27.79 8.81 2.58
CA ASP A 224 28.79 7.97 3.25
C ASP A 224 29.56 8.76 4.30
N GLU A 225 29.97 10.00 4.00
CA GLU A 225 30.66 10.86 4.96
C GLU A 225 29.73 11.29 6.11
N ILE A 226 28.45 11.52 5.83
CA ILE A 226 27.44 11.82 6.86
C ILE A 226 27.28 10.63 7.81
N LEU A 227 27.24 9.40 7.28
CA LEU A 227 27.14 8.18 8.09
C LEU A 227 28.34 8.02 9.02
N GLU A 228 29.57 8.24 8.52
CA GLU A 228 30.78 8.20 9.35
C GLU A 228 30.76 9.28 10.44
N LYS A 229 30.41 10.52 10.12
CA LYS A 229 30.25 11.60 11.13
C LYS A 229 29.20 11.26 12.18
N ALA A 230 28.08 10.68 11.78
CA ALA A 230 27.04 10.23 12.71
C ALA A 230 27.57 9.12 13.63
N ALA A 231 28.30 8.15 13.07
CA ALA A 231 28.92 7.09 13.84
C ALA A 231 29.93 7.62 14.88
N ASP A 232 30.76 8.60 14.50
CA ASP A 232 31.71 9.23 15.40
C ASP A 232 31.03 10.03 16.52
N ILE A 233 29.96 10.76 16.22
CA ILE A 233 29.18 11.47 17.25
C ILE A 233 28.61 10.49 18.27
N ILE A 234 28.01 9.41 17.80
CA ILE A 234 27.40 8.38 18.66
C ILE A 234 28.48 7.64 19.48
N LYS A 235 29.61 7.34 18.87
CA LYS A 235 30.73 6.66 19.54
C LYS A 235 31.32 7.49 20.68
N ASN A 236 31.42 8.80 20.50
CA ASN A 236 32.07 9.70 21.47
C ASN A 236 31.09 10.28 22.50
N GLY A 237 29.79 10.28 22.22
CA GLY A 237 28.81 10.95 23.06
C GLY A 237 27.47 10.27 23.23
N ASN A 238 27.33 9.00 22.82
CA ASN A 238 26.08 8.21 22.80
C ASN A 238 25.01 8.69 21.78
N ILE A 239 23.82 8.06 21.82
CA ILE A 239 22.72 8.35 20.91
C ILE A 239 22.10 9.75 21.14
N GLU A 240 22.07 10.21 22.38
CA GLU A 240 21.57 11.53 22.76
C GLU A 240 22.42 12.62 22.11
N ALA A 241 23.75 12.47 22.06
CA ALA A 241 24.63 13.39 21.37
C ALA A 241 24.30 13.55 19.89
N TRP A 242 23.87 12.47 19.22
CA TRP A 242 23.36 12.56 17.86
C TRP A 242 22.02 13.30 17.81
N ILE A 243 21.09 13.00 18.72
CA ILE A 243 19.78 13.64 18.75
C ILE A 243 19.90 15.14 18.94
N ASP A 244 20.78 15.58 19.84
CA ASP A 244 21.01 16.99 20.23
C ASP A 244 21.95 17.75 19.26
N SER A 245 22.67 17.04 18.36
CA SER A 245 23.58 17.69 17.41
C SER A 245 22.84 18.56 16.40
N ASP A 246 23.50 19.65 15.98
CA ASP A 246 23.02 20.49 14.88
C ASP A 246 23.21 19.78 13.53
N LYS A 247 22.09 19.21 13.00
CA LYS A 247 22.10 18.50 11.71
C LYS A 247 22.47 19.42 10.55
N SER A 248 22.15 20.71 10.65
CA SER A 248 22.49 21.68 9.59
C SER A 248 23.99 21.87 9.45
N SER A 249 24.74 21.84 10.55
CA SER A 249 26.21 21.96 10.52
C SER A 249 26.87 20.71 9.92
N ILE A 250 26.26 19.54 10.10
CA ILE A 250 26.79 18.28 9.54
C ILE A 250 26.70 18.30 8.01
N VAL A 251 25.60 18.81 7.45
CA VAL A 251 25.37 18.86 6.00
C VAL A 251 26.13 20.04 5.35
N LYS A 252 26.15 21.22 5.96
CA LYS A 252 26.80 22.42 5.39
C LYS A 252 28.32 22.34 5.28
N ASN A 253 28.97 21.51 6.06
CA ASN A 253 30.42 21.33 6.02
C ASN A 253 30.89 20.33 4.95
N LEU A 254 30.00 19.98 4.03
CA LEU A 254 30.22 19.01 2.95
C LEU A 254 30.10 19.64 1.55
N GLU A 255 30.09 20.96 1.44
CA GLU A 255 30.19 21.70 0.17
C GLU A 255 31.64 21.81 -0.31
#